data_5cab9da81fcf56a41eb65d341a4aedc0
#
_entry.id   5cab9da81fcf56a41eb65d341a4aedc0
#
_cell.length_a   1.000
_cell.length_b   1.000
_cell.length_c   1.000
_cell.angle_alpha   90.00
_cell.angle_beta   90.00
_cell.angle_gamma   90.00
#
_symmetry.space_group_name_H-M   'P 1'
#
loop_
_entity.id
_entity.type
_entity.pdbx_description
1 polymer ?
#
loop_
_entity_poly.entity_id
_entity_poly.type
_entity_poly.pdbx_seq_one_letter_code
_entity_poly.pdbx_strand_id
1 'polypeptide(L)'
;VIIVGQGEETNMAQELEEYVVTRELQRHFADFFAAYKKGIQGTTPKMGVWISGFFGSGKSHFLKILSYLLQNKQVGDKHAIDYFIEDQKITNQMVLADMQLAANTPSDVILFNIDSKSDSNGKENKDAIVNVFLKVFNEMQGFCGSMPHLADLERRLSEEGRFEEFKEKFEEEYGDPWESSRQDFDFIQDSVVDVLSDMDFMSESAARNWCEKATESYQISIEDFAKRVKSYIDKKGNNHHVVFLVDE
;
A
#
# COMPACT_ATOMS: atom_id res chain seq x y z
N VAL A 1 1.42 0.38 -4.94
CA VAL A 1 1.21 -1.07 -4.83
C VAL A 1 1.86 -1.71 -6.03
N ILE A 2 2.95 -2.44 -5.83
CA ILE A 2 3.38 -3.40 -6.83
C ILE A 2 2.36 -4.54 -6.72
N ILE A 3 1.34 -4.53 -7.59
CA ILE A 3 0.53 -5.72 -7.81
C ILE A 3 1.41 -6.65 -8.62
N VAL A 4 2.05 -7.58 -7.94
CA VAL A 4 2.95 -8.57 -8.55
C VAL A 4 2.06 -9.61 -9.24
N GLY A 5 1.94 -9.52 -10.57
CA GLY A 5 1.42 -10.62 -11.39
C GLY A 5 2.45 -11.76 -11.48
N GLN A 6 2.04 -12.96 -11.88
CA GLN A 6 2.93 -14.14 -11.98
C GLN A 6 4.22 -13.90 -12.83
N GLY A 7 4.20 -12.94 -13.78
CA GLY A 7 5.38 -12.53 -14.55
C GLY A 7 6.36 -11.66 -13.78
N GLU A 8 5.93 -11.03 -12.68
CA GLU A 8 6.76 -10.14 -11.86
C GLU A 8 7.54 -10.91 -10.78
N GLU A 9 7.06 -12.07 -10.32
CA GLU A 9 7.79 -12.91 -9.36
C GLU A 9 9.10 -13.45 -9.97
N THR A 10 9.06 -13.85 -11.24
CA THR A 10 10.27 -14.30 -11.95
C THR A 10 11.28 -13.16 -12.09
N ASN A 11 10.81 -11.94 -12.35
CA ASN A 11 11.66 -10.75 -12.43
C ASN A 11 12.23 -10.39 -11.05
N MET A 12 11.46 -10.57 -9.98
CA MET A 12 11.91 -10.28 -8.61
C MET A 12 13.06 -11.20 -8.17
N ALA A 13 12.96 -12.50 -8.45
CA ALA A 13 14.04 -13.46 -8.16
C ALA A 13 15.33 -13.05 -8.87
N GLN A 14 15.25 -12.79 -10.17
CA GLN A 14 16.40 -12.37 -10.97
C GLN A 14 16.99 -11.05 -10.46
N GLU A 15 16.14 -10.05 -10.16
CA GLU A 15 16.60 -8.76 -9.60
C GLU A 15 17.33 -8.94 -8.26
N LEU A 16 16.83 -9.81 -7.38
CA LEU A 16 17.47 -10.11 -6.09
C LEU A 16 18.80 -10.86 -6.27
N GLU A 17 18.86 -11.83 -7.19
CA GLU A 17 20.09 -12.58 -7.51
C GLU A 17 21.17 -11.68 -8.09
N GLU A 18 20.81 -10.89 -9.11
CA GLU A 18 21.74 -10.04 -9.85
C GLU A 18 22.11 -8.73 -9.10
N TYR A 19 21.42 -8.40 -8.01
CA TYR A 19 21.69 -7.17 -7.29
C TYR A 19 23.06 -7.14 -6.63
N VAL A 20 23.93 -6.27 -7.13
CA VAL A 20 25.29 -6.12 -6.62
C VAL A 20 25.34 -5.06 -5.52
N VAL A 21 25.74 -5.47 -4.32
CA VAL A 21 25.88 -4.58 -3.17
C VAL A 21 27.31 -4.05 -3.11
N THR A 22 27.53 -2.83 -3.60
CA THR A 22 28.82 -2.13 -3.52
C THR A 22 29.14 -1.74 -2.08
N ARG A 23 30.41 -1.32 -1.82
CA ARG A 23 30.81 -0.81 -0.49
C ARG A 23 29.97 0.38 -0.04
N GLU A 24 29.57 1.26 -0.96
CA GLU A 24 28.71 2.40 -0.68
C GLU A 24 27.30 1.94 -0.32
N LEU A 25 26.73 1.01 -1.09
CA LEU A 25 25.41 0.43 -0.79
C LEU A 25 25.40 -0.32 0.55
N GLN A 26 26.49 -1.00 0.94
CA GLN A 26 26.57 -1.61 2.28
C GLN A 26 26.42 -0.59 3.40
N ARG A 27 26.97 0.62 3.23
CA ARG A 27 26.78 1.73 4.19
C ARG A 27 25.35 2.22 4.21
N HIS A 28 24.73 2.40 3.04
CA HIS A 28 23.33 2.82 2.96
C HIS A 28 22.38 1.79 3.57
N PHE A 29 22.59 0.50 3.35
CA PHE A 29 21.85 -0.55 4.05
C PHE A 29 22.06 -0.49 5.56
N ALA A 30 23.30 -0.32 6.01
CA ALA A 30 23.61 -0.20 7.45
C ALA A 30 22.87 0.98 8.09
N ASP A 31 22.92 2.16 7.47
CA ASP A 31 22.28 3.37 7.97
C ASP A 31 20.75 3.23 7.99
N PHE A 32 20.18 2.69 6.91
CA PHE A 32 18.74 2.49 6.80
C PHE A 32 18.23 1.49 7.85
N PHE A 33 18.80 0.28 7.92
CA PHE A 33 18.28 -0.76 8.81
C PHE A 33 18.56 -0.46 10.28
N ALA A 34 19.64 0.24 10.61
CA ALA A 34 19.87 0.75 11.97
C ALA A 34 18.83 1.80 12.38
N ALA A 35 18.41 2.66 11.45
CA ALA A 35 17.33 3.63 11.70
C ALA A 35 15.96 2.92 11.79
N TYR A 36 15.68 1.98 10.89
CA TYR A 36 14.42 1.23 10.87
C TYR A 36 14.23 0.39 12.14
N LYS A 37 15.27 -0.26 12.62
CA LYS A 37 15.29 -0.99 13.90
C LYS A 37 14.88 -0.09 15.07
N LYS A 38 15.33 1.17 15.12
CA LYS A 38 14.90 2.10 16.17
C LYS A 38 13.41 2.39 16.10
N GLY A 39 12.84 2.44 14.90
CA GLY A 39 11.39 2.54 14.68
C GLY A 39 10.64 1.32 15.21
N ILE A 40 11.08 0.11 14.87
CA ILE A 40 10.52 -1.15 15.38
C ILE A 40 10.53 -1.19 16.92
N GLN A 41 11.62 -0.74 17.52
CA GLN A 41 11.80 -0.73 18.98
C GLN A 41 11.09 0.43 19.68
N GLY A 42 10.46 1.34 18.94
CA GLY A 42 9.80 2.52 19.49
C GLY A 42 10.76 3.52 20.16
N THR A 43 12.05 3.48 19.82
CA THR A 43 13.10 4.29 20.47
C THR A 43 13.37 5.61 19.74
N THR A 44 12.64 5.92 18.69
CA THR A 44 12.78 7.17 17.92
C THR A 44 11.43 7.75 17.52
N PRO A 45 11.26 9.08 17.57
CA PRO A 45 10.10 9.75 16.98
C PRO A 45 10.26 10.00 15.47
N LYS A 46 11.43 9.67 14.88
CA LYS A 46 11.69 9.89 13.45
C LYS A 46 11.01 8.80 12.62
N MET A 47 10.17 9.22 11.70
CA MET A 47 9.36 8.31 10.86
C MET A 47 9.70 8.40 9.37
N GLY A 48 10.54 9.35 8.95
CA GLY A 48 10.91 9.56 7.55
C GLY A 48 12.38 9.33 7.28
N VAL A 49 12.68 8.75 6.11
CA VAL A 49 14.03 8.60 5.56
C VAL A 49 14.05 9.30 4.21
N TRP A 50 15.06 10.14 3.98
CA TRP A 50 15.28 10.82 2.71
C TRP A 50 16.45 10.18 1.97
N ILE A 51 16.17 9.65 0.76
CA ILE A 51 17.17 9.07 -0.12
C ILE A 51 17.45 10.05 -1.26
N SER A 52 18.68 10.54 -1.34
CA SER A 52 19.10 11.50 -2.36
C SER A 52 20.31 11.00 -3.15
N GLY A 53 20.45 11.47 -4.37
CA GLY A 53 21.56 11.13 -5.26
C GLY A 53 21.35 11.70 -6.65
N PHE A 54 22.38 11.65 -7.49
CA PHE A 54 22.30 12.13 -8.86
C PHE A 54 21.33 11.29 -9.71
N PHE A 55 20.90 11.86 -10.83
CA PHE A 55 20.10 11.14 -11.82
C PHE A 55 20.88 9.88 -12.30
N GLY A 56 20.20 8.76 -12.39
CA GLY A 56 20.83 7.49 -12.78
C GLY A 56 21.70 6.81 -11.70
N SER A 57 21.73 7.32 -10.46
CA SER A 57 22.51 6.71 -9.37
C SER A 57 21.92 5.44 -8.76
N GLY A 58 20.76 4.96 -9.28
CA GLY A 58 20.12 3.72 -8.81
C GLY A 58 19.18 3.89 -7.62
N LYS A 59 18.72 5.12 -7.29
CA LYS A 59 17.80 5.37 -6.17
C LYS A 59 16.52 4.54 -6.24
N SER A 60 15.84 4.57 -7.38
CA SER A 60 14.60 3.81 -7.61
C SER A 60 14.82 2.30 -7.47
N HIS A 61 15.96 1.79 -7.96
CA HIS A 61 16.31 0.40 -7.81
C HIS A 61 16.60 0.04 -6.34
N PHE A 62 17.35 0.88 -5.62
CA PHE A 62 17.57 0.71 -4.18
C PHE A 62 16.25 0.70 -3.40
N LEU A 63 15.32 1.62 -3.72
CA LEU A 63 14.01 1.70 -3.12
C LEU A 63 13.18 0.43 -3.39
N LYS A 64 13.25 -0.10 -4.61
CA LYS A 64 12.60 -1.35 -5.01
C LYS A 64 13.16 -2.56 -4.24
N ILE A 65 14.47 -2.67 -4.11
CA ILE A 65 15.11 -3.71 -3.31
C ILE A 65 14.72 -3.61 -1.82
N LEU A 66 14.68 -2.39 -1.27
CA LEU A 66 14.16 -2.17 0.09
C LEU A 66 12.72 -2.68 0.23
N SER A 67 11.86 -2.46 -0.77
CA SER A 67 10.49 -2.96 -0.72
C SER A 67 10.42 -4.48 -0.62
N TYR A 68 11.25 -5.19 -1.37
CA TYR A 68 11.32 -6.64 -1.34
C TYR A 68 11.80 -7.17 0.01
N LEU A 69 12.85 -6.55 0.57
CA LEU A 69 13.41 -6.93 1.86
C LEU A 69 12.44 -6.68 3.02
N LEU A 70 11.75 -5.53 3.02
CA LEU A 70 10.80 -5.18 4.08
C LEU A 70 9.51 -6.00 4.03
N GLN A 71 9.04 -6.36 2.83
CA GLN A 71 7.92 -7.30 2.67
C GLN A 71 8.34 -8.74 2.97
N ASN A 72 9.62 -9.05 2.75
CA ASN A 72 10.21 -10.38 2.86
C ASN A 72 9.35 -11.46 2.20
N LYS A 73 8.79 -11.15 1.03
CA LYS A 73 7.96 -12.09 0.27
C LYS A 73 8.74 -13.35 -0.06
N GLN A 74 8.03 -14.46 -0.08
CA GLN A 74 8.54 -15.68 -0.68
C GLN A 74 8.58 -15.52 -2.20
N VAL A 75 9.74 -15.79 -2.80
CA VAL A 75 10.00 -15.73 -4.23
C VAL A 75 10.56 -17.08 -4.64
N GLY A 76 9.75 -17.91 -5.27
CA GLY A 76 10.07 -19.31 -5.48
C GLY A 76 10.13 -20.09 -4.16
N ASP A 77 11.28 -20.70 -3.89
CA ASP A 77 11.55 -21.49 -2.67
C ASP A 77 12.26 -20.70 -1.56
N LYS A 78 12.56 -19.42 -1.77
CA LYS A 78 13.32 -18.55 -0.87
C LYS A 78 12.54 -17.28 -0.51
N HIS A 79 12.88 -16.69 0.63
CA HIS A 79 12.48 -15.34 0.99
C HIS A 79 13.47 -14.30 0.43
N ALA A 80 13.02 -13.06 0.24
CA ALA A 80 13.87 -11.99 -0.28
C ALA A 80 15.17 -11.80 0.52
N ILE A 81 15.13 -11.96 1.84
CA ILE A 81 16.32 -11.85 2.68
C ILE A 81 17.33 -12.98 2.45
N ASP A 82 16.89 -14.17 2.04
CA ASP A 82 17.76 -15.33 1.84
C ASP A 82 18.76 -15.11 0.71
N TYR A 83 18.37 -14.37 -0.35
CA TYR A 83 19.30 -13.96 -1.43
C TYR A 83 20.46 -13.11 -0.93
N PHE A 84 20.25 -12.32 0.13
CA PHE A 84 21.31 -11.50 0.74
C PHE A 84 22.21 -12.32 1.67
N ILE A 85 21.66 -13.34 2.32
CA ILE A 85 22.38 -14.20 3.25
C ILE A 85 23.24 -15.21 2.48
N GLU A 86 22.65 -15.96 1.56
CA GLU A 86 23.31 -17.05 0.83
C GLU A 86 24.43 -16.55 -0.06
N ASP A 87 24.21 -15.43 -0.77
CA ASP A 87 25.20 -14.80 -1.66
C ASP A 87 26.19 -13.92 -0.91
N GLN A 88 26.11 -13.84 0.42
CA GLN A 88 26.96 -13.01 1.28
C GLN A 88 27.04 -11.55 0.80
N LYS A 89 25.91 -11.00 0.29
CA LYS A 89 25.86 -9.63 -0.25
C LYS A 89 26.15 -8.57 0.81
N ILE A 90 25.89 -8.88 2.08
CA ILE A 90 26.21 -8.04 3.24
C ILE A 90 27.26 -8.75 4.10
N THR A 91 28.41 -8.11 4.25
CA THR A 91 29.55 -8.68 4.98
C THR A 91 29.50 -8.41 6.48
N ASN A 92 28.80 -7.35 6.92
CA ASN A 92 28.70 -6.99 8.31
C ASN A 92 27.54 -7.74 8.99
N GLN A 93 27.86 -8.61 9.94
CA GLN A 93 26.89 -9.45 10.65
C GLN A 93 25.86 -8.64 11.47
N MET A 94 26.23 -7.46 11.99
CA MET A 94 25.28 -6.60 12.71
C MET A 94 24.24 -6.00 11.74
N VAL A 95 24.67 -5.59 10.56
CA VAL A 95 23.76 -5.09 9.51
C VAL A 95 22.81 -6.20 9.07
N LEU A 96 23.36 -7.41 8.86
CA LEU A 96 22.55 -8.57 8.49
C LEU A 96 21.51 -8.90 9.58
N ALA A 97 21.88 -8.85 10.85
CA ALA A 97 20.94 -9.06 11.94
C ALA A 97 19.82 -8.00 12.00
N ASP A 98 20.15 -6.74 11.72
CA ASP A 98 19.16 -5.65 11.65
C ASP A 98 18.23 -5.82 10.42
N MET A 99 18.75 -6.29 9.29
CA MET A 99 17.96 -6.64 8.11
C MET A 99 17.02 -7.82 8.39
N GLN A 100 17.50 -8.87 9.04
CA GLN A 100 16.66 -10.02 9.44
C GLN A 100 15.56 -9.60 10.41
N LEU A 101 15.86 -8.71 11.37
CA LEU A 101 14.84 -8.16 12.27
C LEU A 101 13.76 -7.43 11.48
N ALA A 102 14.14 -6.58 10.52
CA ALA A 102 13.20 -5.86 9.68
C ALA A 102 12.36 -6.81 8.82
N ALA A 103 12.99 -7.79 8.17
CA ALA A 103 12.34 -8.78 7.32
C ALA A 103 11.35 -9.68 8.07
N ASN A 104 11.59 -9.93 9.37
CA ASN A 104 10.70 -10.70 10.24
C ASN A 104 9.65 -9.84 10.95
N THR A 105 9.66 -8.52 10.76
CA THR A 105 8.65 -7.63 11.33
C THR A 105 7.47 -7.50 10.36
N PRO A 106 6.24 -7.85 10.77
CA PRO A 106 5.07 -7.77 9.89
C PRO A 106 4.90 -6.36 9.34
N SER A 107 4.92 -6.21 8.02
CA SER A 107 4.86 -4.91 7.36
C SER A 107 4.06 -4.95 6.07
N ASP A 108 3.15 -3.99 5.89
CA ASP A 108 2.58 -3.68 4.58
C ASP A 108 3.43 -2.59 3.93
N VAL A 109 4.04 -2.90 2.80
CA VAL A 109 4.93 -1.99 2.08
C VAL A 109 4.27 -1.52 0.79
N ILE A 110 4.14 -0.21 0.64
CA ILE A 110 3.51 0.44 -0.50
C ILE A 110 4.58 1.21 -1.26
N LEU A 111 5.04 0.66 -2.39
CA LEU A 111 5.97 1.34 -3.29
C LEU A 111 5.18 1.96 -4.44
N PHE A 112 5.35 3.25 -4.66
CA PHE A 112 4.70 3.96 -5.76
C PHE A 112 5.53 5.14 -6.25
N ASN A 113 5.31 5.51 -7.53
CA ASN A 113 5.83 6.74 -8.10
C ASN A 113 4.77 7.84 -7.92
N ILE A 114 5.17 8.96 -7.33
CA ILE A 114 4.25 10.05 -6.97
C ILE A 114 3.67 10.75 -8.22
N ASP A 115 4.47 10.91 -9.26
CA ASP A 115 4.05 11.54 -10.51
C ASP A 115 3.02 10.70 -11.27
N SER A 116 3.17 9.38 -11.26
CA SER A 116 2.25 8.47 -11.94
C SER A 116 0.91 8.28 -11.23
N LYS A 117 0.85 8.60 -9.93
CA LYS A 117 -0.36 8.46 -9.12
C LYS A 117 -1.09 9.78 -8.86
N SER A 118 -0.44 10.94 -9.14
CA SER A 118 -1.08 12.25 -9.03
C SER A 118 -1.94 12.54 -10.26
N ASP A 119 -3.15 12.99 -10.05
CA ASP A 119 -3.99 13.53 -11.13
C ASP A 119 -3.37 14.84 -11.65
N SER A 120 -3.36 15.01 -12.96
CA SER A 120 -2.62 16.07 -13.68
C SER A 120 -2.97 17.52 -13.30
N ASN A 121 -4.03 17.72 -12.52
CA ASN A 121 -4.52 19.06 -12.12
C ASN A 121 -4.12 19.46 -10.68
N GLY A 122 -3.38 18.64 -9.94
CA GLY A 122 -3.20 18.80 -8.50
C GLY A 122 -1.80 19.16 -8.00
N LYS A 123 -0.82 19.45 -8.88
CA LYS A 123 0.60 19.64 -8.50
C LYS A 123 0.89 20.80 -7.52
N GLU A 124 -0.04 21.71 -7.28
CA GLU A 124 0.19 22.90 -6.44
C GLU A 124 -0.48 22.85 -5.05
N ASN A 125 -1.20 21.77 -4.72
CA ASN A 125 -1.97 21.73 -3.48
C ASN A 125 -1.43 20.67 -2.51
N LYS A 126 -1.25 21.03 -1.22
CA LYS A 126 -0.86 20.08 -0.15
C LYS A 126 -1.83 18.91 -0.05
N ASP A 127 -3.09 19.13 -0.36
CA ASP A 127 -4.14 18.11 -0.36
C ASP A 127 -3.92 17.06 -1.46
N ALA A 128 -3.27 17.42 -2.58
CA ALA A 128 -2.96 16.48 -3.65
C ALA A 128 -2.04 15.34 -3.19
N ILE A 129 -1.04 15.66 -2.37
CA ILE A 129 -0.11 14.66 -1.83
C ILE A 129 -0.87 13.68 -0.91
N VAL A 130 -1.69 14.20 0.01
CA VAL A 130 -2.48 13.36 0.92
C VAL A 130 -3.44 12.44 0.14
N ASN A 131 -4.05 12.96 -0.93
CA ASN A 131 -4.94 12.17 -1.79
C ASN A 131 -4.19 11.04 -2.51
N VAL A 132 -2.94 11.24 -2.95
CA VAL A 132 -2.12 10.16 -3.52
C VAL A 132 -1.84 9.08 -2.49
N PHE A 133 -1.45 9.45 -1.26
CA PHE A 133 -1.24 8.49 -0.18
C PHE A 133 -2.52 7.74 0.17
N LEU A 134 -3.65 8.43 0.24
CA LEU A 134 -4.96 7.80 0.47
C LEU A 134 -5.30 6.80 -0.63
N LYS A 135 -5.11 7.19 -1.91
CA LYS A 135 -5.35 6.33 -3.07
C LYS A 135 -4.57 5.03 -2.97
N VAL A 136 -3.25 5.10 -2.82
CA VAL A 136 -2.40 3.90 -2.76
C VAL A 136 -2.65 3.06 -1.49
N PHE A 137 -3.04 3.70 -0.39
CA PHE A 137 -3.42 3.02 0.84
C PHE A 137 -4.75 2.28 0.71
N ASN A 138 -5.73 2.84 -0.01
CA ASN A 138 -6.97 2.15 -0.34
C ASN A 138 -6.70 0.97 -1.30
N GLU A 139 -5.93 1.19 -2.37
CA GLU A 139 -5.54 0.16 -3.33
C GLU A 139 -4.83 -1.03 -2.65
N MET A 140 -3.93 -0.77 -1.70
CA MET A 140 -3.24 -1.81 -0.93
C MET A 140 -4.21 -2.70 -0.15
N GLN A 141 -5.32 -2.15 0.32
CA GLN A 141 -6.37 -2.88 1.04
C GLN A 141 -7.39 -3.56 0.11
N GLY A 142 -7.26 -3.40 -1.22
CA GLY A 142 -8.21 -3.90 -2.22
C GLY A 142 -9.40 -2.98 -2.47
N PHE A 143 -9.42 -1.80 -1.84
CA PHE A 143 -10.48 -0.82 -2.00
C PHE A 143 -10.27 0.09 -3.22
N CYS A 144 -11.32 0.79 -3.62
CA CYS A 144 -11.29 1.73 -4.74
C CYS A 144 -10.27 2.86 -4.48
N GLY A 145 -9.25 2.98 -5.33
CA GLY A 145 -8.26 4.05 -5.20
C GLY A 145 -8.72 5.38 -5.82
N SER A 146 -9.48 5.30 -6.91
CA SER A 146 -9.90 6.48 -7.69
C SER A 146 -11.04 7.26 -7.07
N MET A 147 -11.91 6.58 -6.30
CA MET A 147 -13.10 7.16 -5.67
C MET A 147 -13.07 6.94 -4.16
N PRO A 148 -12.57 7.91 -3.38
CA PRO A 148 -12.44 7.75 -1.93
C PRO A 148 -13.75 7.49 -1.18
N HIS A 149 -14.87 8.01 -1.66
CA HIS A 149 -16.19 7.71 -1.09
C HIS A 149 -16.55 6.23 -1.23
N LEU A 150 -16.28 5.64 -2.41
CA LEU A 150 -16.46 4.20 -2.61
C LEU A 150 -15.55 3.38 -1.70
N ALA A 151 -14.28 3.77 -1.58
CA ALA A 151 -13.36 3.12 -0.65
C ALA A 151 -13.85 3.18 0.81
N ASP A 152 -14.54 4.23 1.21
CA ASP A 152 -15.12 4.35 2.55
C ASP A 152 -16.33 3.41 2.73
N LEU A 153 -17.15 3.22 1.71
CA LEU A 153 -18.21 2.21 1.71
C LEU A 153 -17.65 0.79 1.79
N GLU A 154 -16.70 0.46 0.91
CA GLU A 154 -16.03 -0.83 0.86
C GLU A 154 -15.37 -1.18 2.20
N ARG A 155 -14.70 -0.20 2.81
CA ARG A 155 -14.09 -0.35 4.14
C ARG A 155 -15.14 -0.62 5.21
N ARG A 156 -16.25 0.12 5.20
CA ARG A 156 -17.33 -0.09 6.16
C ARG A 156 -17.96 -1.47 6.00
N LEU A 157 -18.25 -1.90 4.78
CA LEU A 157 -18.74 -3.24 4.48
C LEU A 157 -17.74 -4.32 4.95
N SER A 158 -16.44 -4.10 4.73
CA SER A 158 -15.38 -5.01 5.16
C SER A 158 -15.26 -5.08 6.69
N GLU A 159 -15.39 -3.95 7.39
CA GLU A 159 -15.36 -3.90 8.87
C GLU A 159 -16.54 -4.64 9.51
N GLU A 160 -17.69 -4.63 8.84
CA GLU A 160 -18.88 -5.38 9.24
C GLU A 160 -18.87 -6.85 8.75
N GLY A 161 -17.82 -7.25 8.00
CA GLY A 161 -17.68 -8.61 7.44
C GLY A 161 -18.67 -8.91 6.31
N ARG A 162 -19.21 -7.89 5.66
CA ARG A 162 -20.26 -7.99 4.65
C ARG A 162 -19.83 -7.61 3.24
N PHE A 163 -18.55 -7.34 3.03
CA PHE A 163 -18.08 -6.89 1.72
C PHE A 163 -18.16 -7.98 0.65
N GLU A 164 -17.85 -9.24 0.99
CA GLU A 164 -18.01 -10.35 0.04
C GLU A 164 -19.48 -10.59 -0.30
N GLU A 165 -20.40 -10.54 0.69
CA GLU A 165 -21.85 -10.62 0.46
C GLU A 165 -22.31 -9.51 -0.50
N PHE A 166 -21.79 -8.29 -0.33
CA PHE A 166 -22.10 -7.17 -1.22
C PHE A 166 -21.64 -7.45 -2.66
N LYS A 167 -20.42 -7.95 -2.85
CA LYS A 167 -19.87 -8.24 -4.17
C LYS A 167 -20.67 -9.33 -4.90
N GLU A 168 -21.01 -10.41 -4.19
CA GLU A 168 -21.81 -11.50 -4.74
C GLU A 168 -23.19 -11.00 -5.19
N LYS A 169 -23.91 -10.27 -4.34
CA LYS A 169 -25.22 -9.70 -4.67
C LYS A 169 -25.15 -8.68 -5.79
N PHE A 170 -24.09 -7.86 -5.82
CA PHE A 170 -23.89 -6.88 -6.89
C PHE A 170 -23.68 -7.57 -8.25
N GLU A 171 -22.88 -8.63 -8.29
CA GLU A 171 -22.67 -9.41 -9.52
C GLU A 171 -23.94 -10.12 -9.96
N GLU A 172 -24.77 -10.64 -9.03
CA GLU A 172 -26.08 -11.22 -9.32
C GLU A 172 -27.06 -10.19 -9.92
N GLU A 173 -27.09 -8.97 -9.38
CA GLU A 173 -27.99 -7.90 -9.82
C GLU A 173 -27.53 -7.23 -11.12
N TYR A 174 -26.25 -6.87 -11.21
CA TYR A 174 -25.69 -6.09 -12.31
C TYR A 174 -25.17 -6.94 -13.46
N GLY A 175 -24.67 -8.15 -13.18
CA GLY A 175 -24.15 -9.11 -14.14
C GLY A 175 -22.63 -9.11 -14.33
N ASP A 176 -21.92 -8.11 -13.78
CA ASP A 176 -20.46 -8.01 -13.81
C ASP A 176 -19.89 -7.82 -12.41
N PRO A 177 -18.64 -8.28 -12.14
CA PRO A 177 -18.01 -8.15 -10.83
C PRO A 177 -17.86 -6.68 -10.40
N TRP A 178 -18.01 -6.44 -9.10
CA TRP A 178 -17.87 -5.13 -8.48
C TRP A 178 -16.55 -4.41 -8.84
N GLU A 179 -15.43 -5.11 -8.74
CA GLU A 179 -14.10 -4.55 -8.97
C GLU A 179 -13.91 -4.00 -10.39
N SER A 180 -14.55 -4.60 -11.38
CA SER A 180 -14.51 -4.13 -12.78
C SER A 180 -15.52 -3.01 -13.03
N SER A 181 -16.65 -3.02 -12.33
CA SER A 181 -17.78 -2.10 -12.59
C SER A 181 -17.68 -0.79 -11.78
N ARG A 182 -17.03 -0.80 -10.62
CA ARG A 182 -16.97 0.35 -9.71
C ARG A 182 -16.34 1.61 -10.31
N GLN A 183 -15.57 1.49 -11.40
CA GLN A 183 -15.00 2.66 -12.09
C GLN A 183 -16.06 3.46 -12.85
N ASP A 184 -17.15 2.81 -13.22
CA ASP A 184 -18.29 3.39 -13.94
C ASP A 184 -19.44 3.72 -12.97
N PHE A 185 -19.11 4.14 -11.74
CA PHE A 185 -20.06 4.32 -10.63
C PHE A 185 -21.29 5.14 -11.00
N ASP A 186 -21.15 6.17 -11.84
CA ASP A 186 -22.27 7.02 -12.25
C ASP A 186 -23.38 6.23 -13.00
N PHE A 187 -23.04 5.09 -13.61
CA PHE A 187 -24.00 4.25 -14.34
C PHE A 187 -24.57 3.10 -13.52
N ILE A 188 -23.96 2.78 -12.38
CA ILE A 188 -24.33 1.61 -11.57
C ILE A 188 -24.99 2.00 -10.22
N GLN A 189 -25.27 3.28 -10.00
CA GLN A 189 -25.79 3.79 -8.71
C GLN A 189 -27.09 3.08 -8.31
N ASP A 190 -28.01 2.85 -9.23
CA ASP A 190 -29.29 2.17 -8.92
C ASP A 190 -29.04 0.74 -8.42
N SER A 191 -28.18 -0.05 -9.09
CA SER A 191 -27.83 -1.39 -8.63
C SER A 191 -27.14 -1.39 -7.26
N VAL A 192 -26.28 -0.39 -6.99
CA VAL A 192 -25.65 -0.24 -5.66
C VAL A 192 -26.71 0.06 -4.59
N VAL A 193 -27.70 0.92 -4.89
CA VAL A 193 -28.81 1.23 -3.97
C VAL A 193 -29.64 -0.03 -3.68
N ASP A 194 -29.99 -0.77 -4.71
CA ASP A 194 -30.83 -1.97 -4.57
C ASP A 194 -30.09 -3.02 -3.73
N VAL A 195 -28.82 -3.30 -4.02
CA VAL A 195 -28.03 -4.27 -3.24
C VAL A 195 -27.87 -3.85 -1.77
N LEU A 196 -27.54 -2.57 -1.50
CA LEU A 196 -27.37 -2.09 -0.11
C LEU A 196 -28.69 -2.15 0.68
N SER A 197 -29.82 -1.93 0.01
CA SER A 197 -31.15 -2.04 0.59
C SER A 197 -31.54 -3.49 0.84
N ASP A 198 -31.34 -4.39 -0.15
CA ASP A 198 -31.64 -5.82 -0.04
C ASP A 198 -30.79 -6.53 1.03
N MET A 199 -29.62 -6.01 1.28
CA MET A 199 -28.76 -6.44 2.38
C MET A 199 -29.20 -5.93 3.77
N ASP A 200 -30.20 -5.08 3.87
CA ASP A 200 -30.50 -4.31 5.10
C ASP A 200 -29.29 -3.56 5.66
N PHE A 201 -28.33 -3.19 4.80
CA PHE A 201 -27.15 -2.42 5.21
C PHE A 201 -27.48 -0.93 5.34
N MET A 202 -28.30 -0.43 4.43
CA MET A 202 -28.89 0.91 4.46
C MET A 202 -30.34 0.85 4.00
N SER A 203 -31.18 1.82 4.44
CA SER A 203 -32.47 2.00 3.78
C SER A 203 -32.26 2.54 2.36
N GLU A 204 -33.18 2.26 1.44
CA GLU A 204 -33.12 2.75 0.06
C GLU A 204 -32.87 4.27 -0.01
N SER A 205 -33.60 5.04 0.80
CA SER A 205 -33.43 6.50 0.83
C SER A 205 -32.05 6.94 1.33
N ALA A 206 -31.46 6.21 2.28
CA ALA A 206 -30.11 6.49 2.77
C ALA A 206 -29.05 6.11 1.72
N ALA A 207 -29.23 5.00 1.02
CA ALA A 207 -28.33 4.57 -0.04
C ALA A 207 -28.35 5.54 -1.24
N ARG A 208 -29.54 6.02 -1.68
CA ARG A 208 -29.65 7.05 -2.72
C ARG A 208 -28.94 8.34 -2.33
N ASN A 209 -29.20 8.84 -1.12
CA ASN A 209 -28.54 10.07 -0.61
C ASN A 209 -27.01 9.90 -0.52
N TRP A 210 -26.55 8.69 -0.16
CA TRP A 210 -25.14 8.39 -0.14
C TRP A 210 -24.54 8.38 -1.56
N CYS A 211 -25.19 7.76 -2.56
CA CYS A 211 -24.74 7.76 -3.95
C CYS A 211 -24.62 9.18 -4.53
N GLU A 212 -25.61 10.06 -4.27
CA GLU A 212 -25.55 11.46 -4.68
C GLU A 212 -24.32 12.18 -4.10
N LYS A 213 -24.00 11.94 -2.83
CA LYS A 213 -22.82 12.52 -2.16
C LYS A 213 -21.50 11.91 -2.59
N ALA A 214 -21.50 10.65 -3.04
CA ALA A 214 -20.28 9.95 -3.47
C ALA A 214 -19.64 10.59 -4.71
N THR A 215 -20.39 11.41 -5.46
CA THR A 215 -19.90 12.17 -6.61
C THR A 215 -19.36 13.56 -6.25
N GLU A 216 -19.51 14.00 -5.00
CA GLU A 216 -18.98 15.27 -4.52
C GLU A 216 -17.45 15.20 -4.32
N SER A 217 -16.81 16.38 -4.19
CA SER A 217 -15.38 16.44 -3.92
C SER A 217 -15.04 15.88 -2.55
N TYR A 218 -14.10 14.92 -2.51
CA TYR A 218 -13.62 14.32 -1.28
C TYR A 218 -12.44 15.12 -0.71
N GLN A 219 -12.50 15.43 0.56
CA GLN A 219 -11.42 16.10 1.28
C GLN A 219 -11.04 15.31 2.52
N ILE A 220 -9.74 15.09 2.70
CA ILE A 220 -9.20 14.47 3.91
C ILE A 220 -8.01 15.28 4.42
N SER A 221 -8.00 15.55 5.71
CA SER A 221 -6.83 16.19 6.35
C SER A 221 -5.70 15.19 6.56
N ILE A 222 -4.47 15.70 6.72
CA ILE A 222 -3.29 14.86 7.07
C ILE A 222 -3.56 14.11 8.38
N GLU A 223 -4.16 14.79 9.36
CA GLU A 223 -4.51 14.22 10.66
C GLU A 223 -5.51 13.07 10.55
N ASP A 224 -6.52 13.22 9.71
CA ASP A 224 -7.53 12.17 9.54
C ASP A 224 -6.99 10.99 8.73
N PHE A 225 -6.14 11.25 7.75
CA PHE A 225 -5.40 10.18 7.08
C PHE A 225 -4.48 9.42 8.05
N ALA A 226 -3.73 10.13 8.90
CA ALA A 226 -2.87 9.52 9.91
C ALA A 226 -3.68 8.66 10.92
N LYS A 227 -4.85 9.13 11.37
CA LYS A 227 -5.77 8.35 12.21
C LYS A 227 -6.26 7.09 11.50
N ARG A 228 -6.55 7.18 10.20
CA ARG A 228 -7.00 6.03 9.38
C ARG A 228 -5.90 4.97 9.27
N VAL A 229 -4.67 5.36 8.96
CA VAL A 229 -3.52 4.46 8.93
C VAL A 229 -3.27 3.85 10.31
N LYS A 230 -3.34 4.66 11.38
CA LYS A 230 -3.20 4.15 12.74
C LYS A 230 -4.28 3.12 13.10
N SER A 231 -5.54 3.39 12.79
CA SER A 231 -6.65 2.45 13.03
C SER A 231 -6.43 1.13 12.29
N TYR A 232 -5.91 1.18 11.07
CA TYR A 232 -5.56 -0.03 10.30
C TYR A 232 -4.45 -0.82 11.00
N ILE A 233 -3.36 -0.16 11.41
CA ILE A 233 -2.25 -0.79 12.13
C ILE A 233 -2.74 -1.44 13.43
N ASP A 234 -3.55 -0.73 14.22
CA ASP A 234 -4.08 -1.22 15.49
C ASP A 234 -4.93 -2.50 15.31
N LYS A 235 -5.66 -2.62 14.19
CA LYS A 235 -6.44 -3.83 13.84
C LYS A 235 -5.57 -5.02 13.40
N LYS A 236 -4.41 -4.76 12.78
CA LYS A 236 -3.47 -5.81 12.38
C LYS A 236 -2.72 -6.42 13.55
N GLY A 237 -2.66 -5.72 14.68
CA GLY A 237 -2.05 -6.19 15.90
C GLY A 237 -0.73 -5.50 16.25
N ASN A 238 -0.20 -5.87 17.41
CA ASN A 238 1.03 -5.29 17.91
C ASN A 238 2.22 -5.57 16.99
N ASN A 239 3.06 -4.56 16.79
CA ASN A 239 4.28 -4.64 15.97
C ASN A 239 4.06 -4.74 14.45
N HIS A 240 2.86 -4.45 13.94
CA HIS A 240 2.62 -4.30 12.51
C HIS A 240 3.01 -2.90 12.03
N HIS A 241 3.64 -2.81 10.86
CA HIS A 241 4.08 -1.55 10.28
C HIS A 241 3.45 -1.30 8.91
N VAL A 242 3.24 -0.04 8.57
CA VAL A 242 2.91 0.39 7.20
C VAL A 242 4.05 1.27 6.72
N VAL A 243 4.64 0.92 5.59
CA VAL A 243 5.80 1.62 5.02
C VAL A 243 5.44 2.14 3.65
N PHE A 244 5.50 3.46 3.48
CA PHE A 244 5.36 4.11 2.19
C PHE A 244 6.74 4.37 1.60
N LEU A 245 7.01 3.79 0.44
CA LEU A 245 8.21 4.01 -0.35
C LEU A 245 7.82 4.83 -1.57
N VAL A 246 8.29 6.09 -1.60
CA VAL A 246 7.88 7.06 -2.59
C VAL A 246 9.04 7.33 -3.54
N ASP A 247 8.84 7.05 -4.82
CA ASP A 247 9.77 7.37 -5.91
C ASP A 247 9.28 8.58 -6.70
N GLU A 248 10.20 9.34 -7.27
CA GLU A 248 9.95 10.57 -8.04
C GLU A 248 10.38 10.40 -9.50
#